data_0ec30e5b26e4a06f22e3316deae68377
#
_entry.id   0ec30e5b26e4a06f22e3316deae68377
#
_cell.length_a   1.000
_cell.length_b   1.000
_cell.length_c   1.000
_cell.angle_alpha   90.00
_cell.angle_beta   90.00
_cell.angle_gamma   90.00
#
_symmetry.space_group_name_H-M   'P 1'
#
loop_
_entity.id
_entity.type
_entity.pdbx_description
1 polymer ?
#
loop_
_entity_poly.entity_id
_entity_poly.type
_entity_poly.pdbx_seq_one_letter_code
_entity_poly.pdbx_strand_id
1 'polypeptide(L)'
;MSRSILDATKLWPEELVPKIEVGEIILNRVVDEFFTEVEQIAFCTAHVVPGVSFSDDPLLQGRNFSYFDTQISRLGPNFQELPINRPICPVMNFHRDGAMRHRITKGKVNYWPNRFDAVAPQKFDHTEVLEYPQSVHGVKQRYGGPKFNQHFNQAQLFYNSLARHEQQHIINALSFELDKVNEIEIVQRMIERLNQVGVELARRVAINVGGDIPKDSRTNRKKTSVKKPIKPRHQPSSTCSTLAVAMLIRD
;
A
#
# COMPACT_ATOMS: atom_id res chain seq x y z
N MET A 1 10.28 20.13 9.44
CA MET A 1 9.08 19.26 9.35
C MET A 1 9.55 17.82 9.25
N SER A 2 9.29 17.01 10.24
CA SER A 2 9.56 15.57 10.19
C SER A 2 8.66 14.94 9.12
N ARG A 3 9.23 14.55 7.97
CA ARG A 3 8.51 13.80 6.94
C ARG A 3 8.62 12.31 7.30
N SER A 4 7.48 11.67 7.48
CA SER A 4 7.46 10.23 7.67
C SER A 4 7.63 9.55 6.32
N ILE A 5 8.56 8.63 6.20
CA ILE A 5 8.74 7.78 5.01
C ILE A 5 7.55 6.84 4.78
N LEU A 6 6.73 6.65 5.83
CA LEU A 6 5.52 5.80 5.80
C LEU A 6 4.26 6.56 5.38
N ASP A 7 4.37 7.82 4.95
CA ASP A 7 3.23 8.61 4.47
C ASP A 7 3.05 8.43 2.96
N ALA A 8 2.18 7.50 2.57
CA ALA A 8 1.89 7.19 1.17
C ALA A 8 1.27 8.36 0.38
N THR A 9 0.87 9.44 1.04
CA THR A 9 0.29 10.64 0.39
C THR A 9 1.33 11.68 0.02
N LYS A 10 2.62 11.41 0.26
CA LYS A 10 3.71 12.36 0.04
C LYS A 10 4.80 11.74 -0.83
N LEU A 11 5.35 12.54 -1.74
CA LEU A 11 6.56 12.20 -2.47
C LEU A 11 7.81 12.57 -1.64
N TRP A 12 8.87 11.82 -1.82
CA TRP A 12 10.15 12.13 -1.22
C TRP A 12 10.91 13.12 -2.11
N PRO A 13 11.40 14.25 -1.57
CA PRO A 13 12.22 15.15 -2.34
C PRO A 13 13.61 14.56 -2.54
N GLU A 14 14.07 14.54 -3.79
CA GLU A 14 15.37 13.96 -4.15
C GLU A 14 16.55 14.70 -3.51
N GLU A 15 16.37 15.99 -3.23
CA GLU A 15 17.37 16.82 -2.54
C GLU A 15 17.64 16.36 -1.09
N LEU A 16 16.66 15.71 -0.46
CA LEU A 16 16.77 15.19 0.90
C LEU A 16 17.05 13.69 0.96
N VAL A 17 16.61 12.97 -0.07
CA VAL A 17 16.76 11.52 -0.19
C VAL A 17 17.26 11.23 -1.60
N PRO A 18 18.58 11.31 -1.82
CA PRO A 18 19.15 11.10 -3.14
C PRO A 18 18.92 9.66 -3.63
N LYS A 19 18.67 9.53 -4.92
CA LYS A 19 18.57 8.21 -5.57
C LYS A 19 19.92 7.54 -5.63
N ILE A 20 19.96 6.25 -5.35
CA ILE A 20 21.15 5.41 -5.46
C ILE A 20 20.85 4.32 -6.47
N GLU A 21 21.71 4.12 -7.44
CA GLU A 21 21.63 3.01 -8.38
C GLU A 21 21.93 1.71 -7.63
N VAL A 22 21.00 0.74 -7.69
CA VAL A 22 21.13 -0.54 -7.00
C VAL A 22 21.23 -1.73 -7.97
N GLY A 23 21.01 -1.51 -9.27
CA GLY A 23 21.08 -2.54 -10.28
C GLY A 23 20.48 -2.12 -11.61
N GLU A 24 20.52 -3.03 -12.57
CA GLU A 24 20.02 -2.86 -13.93
C GLU A 24 18.97 -3.92 -14.26
N ILE A 25 17.91 -3.52 -14.96
CA ILE A 25 16.90 -4.42 -15.51
C ILE A 25 17.08 -4.49 -17.02
N ILE A 26 17.38 -5.67 -17.54
CA ILE A 26 17.60 -5.90 -18.98
C ILE A 26 16.37 -6.57 -19.57
N LEU A 27 15.66 -5.88 -20.46
CA LEU A 27 14.52 -6.41 -21.21
C LEU A 27 15.01 -6.89 -22.59
N ASN A 28 15.45 -8.14 -22.68
CA ASN A 28 16.14 -8.68 -23.85
C ASN A 28 15.41 -9.86 -24.51
N ARG A 29 14.23 -10.24 -24.04
CA ARG A 29 13.42 -11.34 -24.59
C ARG A 29 11.95 -10.99 -24.54
N VAL A 30 11.23 -11.36 -25.60
CA VAL A 30 9.77 -11.41 -25.64
C VAL A 30 9.31 -12.80 -25.20
N VAL A 31 8.14 -12.91 -24.62
CA VAL A 31 7.55 -14.20 -24.21
C VAL A 31 7.16 -15.03 -25.42
N ASP A 32 7.23 -16.35 -25.30
CA ASP A 32 6.83 -17.30 -26.34
C ASP A 32 5.33 -17.61 -26.28
N GLU A 33 4.78 -17.70 -25.05
CA GLU A 33 3.38 -18.03 -24.84
C GLU A 33 2.77 -17.09 -23.79
N PHE A 34 1.86 -16.23 -24.27
CA PHE A 34 1.32 -15.13 -23.45
C PHE A 34 0.55 -15.61 -22.23
N PHE A 35 -0.26 -16.67 -22.34
CA PHE A 35 -1.12 -17.09 -21.24
C PHE A 35 -0.32 -17.59 -20.05
N THR A 36 0.61 -18.51 -20.26
CA THR A 36 1.39 -19.12 -19.18
C THR A 36 2.52 -18.24 -18.67
N GLU A 37 3.08 -17.38 -19.51
CA GLU A 37 4.24 -16.55 -19.17
C GLU A 37 3.86 -15.11 -18.72
N VAL A 38 2.65 -14.63 -19.05
CA VAL A 38 2.20 -13.28 -18.70
C VAL A 38 0.89 -13.28 -17.91
N GLU A 39 -0.17 -13.91 -18.44
CA GLU A 39 -1.50 -13.86 -17.84
C GLU A 39 -1.54 -14.49 -16.44
N GLN A 40 -0.77 -15.55 -16.22
CA GLN A 40 -0.68 -16.26 -14.95
C GLN A 40 0.32 -15.66 -13.95
N ILE A 41 0.99 -14.58 -14.29
CA ILE A 41 1.88 -13.88 -13.33
C ILE A 41 1.08 -13.42 -12.12
N ALA A 42 1.58 -13.77 -10.94
CA ALA A 42 0.97 -13.47 -9.65
C ALA A 42 1.91 -12.63 -8.79
N PHE A 43 1.93 -11.33 -9.01
CA PHE A 43 2.68 -10.44 -8.11
C PHE A 43 2.07 -10.49 -6.71
N CYS A 44 2.92 -10.61 -5.69
CA CYS A 44 2.51 -10.62 -4.29
C CYS A 44 3.57 -9.91 -3.44
N THR A 45 3.18 -8.83 -2.77
CA THR A 45 4.08 -8.04 -1.92
C THR A 45 4.58 -8.81 -0.70
N ALA A 46 3.86 -9.87 -0.29
CA ALA A 46 4.26 -10.72 0.84
C ALA A 46 5.39 -11.70 0.49
N HIS A 47 5.71 -11.88 -0.79
CA HIS A 47 6.79 -12.77 -1.23
C HIS A 47 8.10 -11.99 -1.27
N VAL A 48 8.82 -12.00 -0.18
CA VAL A 48 10.13 -11.34 -0.03
C VAL A 48 11.25 -12.36 0.16
N VAL A 49 12.45 -11.94 -0.13
CA VAL A 49 13.67 -12.73 0.11
C VAL A 49 14.22 -12.44 1.50
N PRO A 50 15.05 -13.34 2.08
CA PRO A 50 15.73 -13.08 3.32
C PRO A 50 16.50 -11.75 3.28
N GLY A 51 16.41 -10.97 4.36
CA GLY A 51 16.98 -9.62 4.44
C GLY A 51 16.03 -8.49 4.05
N VAL A 52 14.86 -8.80 3.49
CA VAL A 52 13.80 -7.84 3.20
C VAL A 52 12.65 -8.07 4.17
N SER A 53 12.32 -7.07 4.96
CA SER A 53 11.18 -7.09 5.89
C SER A 53 10.14 -6.03 5.54
N PHE A 54 9.01 -6.07 6.23
CA PHE A 54 7.89 -5.16 6.00
C PHE A 54 7.95 -3.99 6.96
N SER A 55 7.74 -2.79 6.45
CA SER A 55 7.54 -1.60 7.28
C SER A 55 6.11 -1.52 7.82
N ASP A 56 5.88 -0.64 8.80
CA ASP A 56 4.55 -0.35 9.35
C ASP A 56 3.69 0.55 8.45
N ASP A 57 4.06 0.71 7.17
CA ASP A 57 3.23 1.44 6.22
C ASP A 57 1.86 0.78 6.10
N PRO A 58 0.76 1.47 6.48
CA PRO A 58 -0.58 0.90 6.43
C PRO A 58 -1.01 0.42 5.03
N LEU A 59 -0.51 1.09 3.99
CA LEU A 59 -0.79 0.72 2.61
C LEU A 59 -0.10 -0.60 2.24
N LEU A 60 1.16 -0.76 2.61
CA LEU A 60 1.91 -2.00 2.40
C LEU A 60 1.27 -3.17 3.17
N GLN A 61 0.93 -2.96 4.42
CA GLN A 61 0.27 -3.98 5.25
C GLN A 61 -1.07 -4.41 4.65
N GLY A 62 -1.88 -3.47 4.17
CA GLY A 62 -3.12 -3.78 3.46
C GLY A 62 -2.88 -4.53 2.15
N ARG A 63 -1.84 -4.17 1.40
CA ARG A 63 -1.47 -4.83 0.14
C ARG A 63 -1.01 -6.27 0.32
N ASN A 64 -0.33 -6.61 1.40
CA ASN A 64 0.06 -7.99 1.69
C ASN A 64 -1.15 -8.93 1.71
N PHE A 65 -2.27 -8.47 2.26
CA PHE A 65 -3.53 -9.23 2.25
C PHE A 65 -4.22 -9.19 0.90
N SER A 66 -4.37 -8.01 0.29
CA SER A 66 -5.16 -7.84 -0.92
C SER A 66 -4.56 -8.54 -2.14
N TYR A 67 -3.23 -8.53 -2.30
CA TYR A 67 -2.58 -9.27 -3.37
C TYR A 67 -2.71 -10.78 -3.18
N PHE A 68 -2.54 -11.27 -1.97
CA PHE A 68 -2.68 -12.69 -1.69
C PHE A 68 -4.10 -13.18 -1.97
N ASP A 69 -5.10 -12.45 -1.48
CA ASP A 69 -6.52 -12.77 -1.68
C ASP A 69 -6.91 -12.74 -3.17
N THR A 70 -6.49 -11.71 -3.89
CA THR A 70 -6.80 -11.57 -5.32
C THR A 70 -6.16 -12.69 -6.16
N GLN A 71 -4.95 -13.13 -5.83
CA GLN A 71 -4.30 -14.22 -6.55
C GLN A 71 -4.96 -15.58 -6.28
N ILE A 72 -5.42 -15.82 -5.07
CA ILE A 72 -6.24 -17.01 -4.76
C ILE A 72 -7.51 -17.01 -5.59
N SER A 73 -8.19 -15.87 -5.68
CA SER A 73 -9.46 -15.74 -6.43
C SER A 73 -9.24 -15.83 -7.94
N ARG A 74 -8.18 -15.24 -8.46
CA ARG A 74 -7.89 -15.20 -9.90
C ARG A 74 -7.28 -16.48 -10.45
N LEU A 75 -6.33 -17.07 -9.73
CA LEU A 75 -5.51 -18.19 -10.21
C LEU A 75 -5.73 -19.49 -9.43
N GLY A 76 -6.16 -19.40 -8.19
CA GLY A 76 -6.36 -20.55 -7.31
C GLY A 76 -5.41 -20.59 -6.12
N PRO A 77 -5.68 -21.46 -5.12
CA PRO A 77 -4.91 -21.53 -3.87
C PRO A 77 -3.45 -21.99 -4.08
N ASN A 78 -3.14 -22.57 -5.24
CA ASN A 78 -1.80 -23.01 -5.62
C ASN A 78 -1.06 -22.05 -6.55
N PHE A 79 -1.47 -20.80 -6.64
CA PHE A 79 -0.87 -19.82 -7.57
C PHE A 79 0.66 -19.68 -7.41
N GLN A 80 1.17 -19.93 -6.21
CA GLN A 80 2.61 -19.91 -5.93
C GLN A 80 3.40 -21.08 -6.55
N GLU A 81 2.70 -22.13 -7.00
CA GLU A 81 3.32 -23.31 -7.61
C GLU A 81 3.28 -23.31 -9.14
N LEU A 82 2.55 -22.35 -9.72
CA LEU A 82 2.54 -22.17 -11.16
C LEU A 82 3.97 -21.91 -11.65
N PRO A 83 4.37 -22.49 -12.79
CA PRO A 83 5.76 -22.41 -13.29
C PRO A 83 6.34 -21.01 -13.34
N ILE A 84 5.53 -20.03 -13.74
CA ILE A 84 5.95 -18.62 -13.85
C ILE A 84 6.13 -17.94 -12.48
N ASN A 85 5.42 -18.40 -11.45
CA ASN A 85 5.41 -17.77 -10.13
C ASN A 85 6.33 -18.44 -9.12
N ARG A 86 6.65 -19.72 -9.33
CA ARG A 86 7.48 -20.49 -8.39
C ARG A 86 8.94 -20.05 -8.45
N PRO A 87 9.65 -20.05 -7.31
CA PRO A 87 11.10 -19.86 -7.31
C PRO A 87 11.82 -20.93 -8.13
N ILE A 88 12.90 -20.54 -8.82
CA ILE A 88 13.77 -21.48 -9.54
C ILE A 88 14.48 -22.41 -8.57
N CYS A 89 14.95 -21.86 -7.45
CA CYS A 89 15.56 -22.65 -6.37
C CYS A 89 14.48 -23.43 -5.59
N PRO A 90 14.80 -24.59 -5.05
CA PRO A 90 13.89 -25.33 -4.17
C PRO A 90 13.56 -24.51 -2.92
N VAL A 91 12.28 -24.26 -2.69
CA VAL A 91 11.81 -23.63 -1.45
C VAL A 91 11.12 -24.69 -0.62
N MET A 92 11.68 -24.97 0.55
CA MET A 92 11.08 -25.87 1.54
C MET A 92 10.11 -25.08 2.40
N ASN A 93 8.86 -25.55 2.46
CA ASN A 93 7.80 -24.87 3.19
C ASN A 93 6.82 -25.87 3.83
N PHE A 94 5.89 -25.36 4.63
CA PHE A 94 4.91 -26.19 5.34
C PHE A 94 3.59 -26.42 4.57
N HIS A 95 3.56 -26.20 3.26
CA HIS A 95 2.35 -26.33 2.43
C HIS A 95 2.06 -27.75 1.93
N ARG A 96 2.59 -28.78 2.58
CA ARG A 96 2.56 -30.18 2.12
C ARG A 96 1.16 -30.63 1.68
N ASP A 97 0.15 -30.43 2.51
CA ASP A 97 -1.21 -30.92 2.29
C ASP A 97 -2.16 -29.80 1.83
N GLY A 98 -1.60 -28.75 1.23
CA GLY A 98 -2.37 -27.62 0.71
C GLY A 98 -3.20 -27.98 -0.51
N ALA A 99 -4.34 -27.32 -0.68
CA ALA A 99 -5.24 -27.53 -1.80
C ALA A 99 -4.53 -27.33 -3.14
N MET A 100 -4.81 -28.19 -4.11
CA MET A 100 -4.27 -28.16 -5.49
C MET A 100 -2.74 -28.23 -5.56
N ARG A 101 -2.10 -28.87 -4.59
CA ARG A 101 -0.66 -29.06 -4.59
C ARG A 101 -0.21 -29.95 -5.75
N HIS A 102 0.84 -29.53 -6.47
CA HIS A 102 1.40 -30.28 -7.60
C HIS A 102 2.66 -31.08 -7.26
N ARG A 103 3.36 -30.70 -6.19
CA ARG A 103 4.64 -31.32 -5.84
C ARG A 103 4.42 -32.57 -4.98
N ILE A 104 5.17 -33.62 -5.33
CA ILE A 104 5.28 -34.79 -4.47
C ILE A 104 6.29 -34.46 -3.38
N THR A 105 5.83 -34.29 -2.15
CA THR A 105 6.68 -34.01 -1.00
C THR A 105 7.07 -35.33 -0.34
N LYS A 106 8.37 -35.60 -0.25
CA LYS A 106 8.90 -36.74 0.49
C LYS A 106 8.85 -36.45 1.99
N GLY A 107 8.85 -37.54 2.80
CA GLY A 107 8.82 -37.41 4.25
C GLY A 107 7.44 -37.69 4.84
N LYS A 108 7.39 -37.76 6.16
CA LYS A 108 6.19 -38.18 6.92
C LYS A 108 5.49 -37.01 7.62
N VAL A 109 6.18 -35.92 7.85
CA VAL A 109 5.70 -34.76 8.63
C VAL A 109 6.03 -33.46 7.92
N ASN A 110 5.22 -32.41 8.17
CA ASN A 110 5.34 -31.11 7.54
C ASN A 110 5.60 -29.98 8.54
N TYR A 111 6.05 -30.29 9.73
CA TYR A 111 6.39 -29.30 10.77
C TYR A 111 7.87 -29.34 11.13
N TRP A 112 8.37 -28.31 11.72
CA TRP A 112 9.74 -28.18 12.23
C TRP A 112 9.68 -27.72 13.70
N PRO A 113 10.60 -28.19 14.57
CA PRO A 113 11.63 -29.20 14.29
C PRO A 113 11.08 -30.62 14.23
N ASN A 114 11.70 -31.48 13.42
CA ASN A 114 11.42 -32.91 13.42
C ASN A 114 12.68 -33.72 13.14
N ARG A 115 12.64 -35.01 13.51
CA ARG A 115 13.76 -35.95 13.36
C ARG A 115 13.60 -36.92 12.21
N PHE A 116 12.51 -36.83 11.46
CA PHE A 116 12.10 -37.87 10.53
C PHE A 116 12.52 -37.57 9.06
N ASP A 117 12.91 -36.35 8.80
CA ASP A 117 13.18 -35.94 7.44
C ASP A 117 14.35 -34.93 7.39
N ALA A 118 15.42 -35.35 6.67
CA ALA A 118 16.59 -34.48 6.46
C ALA A 118 16.30 -33.29 5.52
N VAL A 119 15.16 -33.32 4.80
CA VAL A 119 14.73 -32.30 3.83
C VAL A 119 13.48 -31.54 4.33
N ALA A 120 13.18 -31.67 5.61
CA ALA A 120 12.06 -30.98 6.22
C ALA A 120 12.20 -29.43 6.09
N PRO A 121 11.10 -28.70 6.03
CA PRO A 121 11.13 -27.26 6.16
C PRO A 121 11.85 -26.85 7.44
N GLN A 122 12.72 -25.88 7.34
CA GLN A 122 13.52 -25.39 8.46
C GLN A 122 13.18 -23.94 8.76
N LYS A 123 13.30 -23.58 10.02
CA LYS A 123 13.25 -22.18 10.42
C LYS A 123 14.49 -21.48 9.85
N PHE A 124 14.28 -20.30 9.29
CA PHE A 124 15.37 -19.47 8.82
C PHE A 124 16.26 -19.09 10.01
N ASP A 125 17.58 -19.24 9.86
CA ASP A 125 18.51 -18.82 10.90
C ASP A 125 18.66 -17.30 10.87
N HIS A 126 18.07 -16.64 11.83
CA HIS A 126 18.13 -15.19 11.97
C HIS A 126 19.52 -14.64 12.34
N THR A 127 20.51 -15.49 12.58
CA THR A 127 21.87 -15.03 12.87
C THR A 127 22.57 -14.46 11.64
N GLU A 128 22.17 -14.87 10.44
CA GLU A 128 22.73 -14.40 9.17
C GLU A 128 22.04 -13.15 8.63
N VAL A 129 20.80 -12.92 9.03
CA VAL A 129 20.00 -11.77 8.56
C VAL A 129 19.36 -11.08 9.75
N LEU A 130 19.94 -9.95 10.13
CA LEU A 130 19.43 -9.13 11.22
C LEU A 130 18.36 -8.17 10.69
N GLU A 131 17.16 -8.28 11.23
CA GLU A 131 16.16 -7.23 11.07
C GLU A 131 16.56 -6.00 11.88
N TYR A 132 16.44 -4.82 11.29
CA TYR A 132 16.73 -3.58 11.99
C TYR A 132 15.65 -3.33 13.05
N PRO A 133 16.00 -3.27 14.35
CA PRO A 133 15.04 -3.01 15.40
C PRO A 133 14.54 -1.57 15.32
N GLN A 134 13.22 -1.40 15.26
CA GLN A 134 12.58 -0.09 15.22
C GLN A 134 11.90 0.23 16.56
N SER A 135 12.19 1.42 17.10
CA SER A 135 11.47 1.91 18.27
C SER A 135 10.12 2.51 17.83
N VAL A 136 9.03 2.04 18.43
CA VAL A 136 7.66 2.50 18.13
C VAL A 136 7.12 3.32 19.30
N HIS A 137 6.73 4.58 19.04
CA HIS A 137 6.05 5.44 19.99
C HIS A 137 4.75 5.96 19.35
N GLY A 138 3.63 5.76 20.00
CA GLY A 138 2.36 6.28 19.49
C GLY A 138 1.13 5.78 20.22
N VAL A 139 -0.01 6.35 19.86
CA VAL A 139 -1.32 5.90 20.32
C VAL A 139 -2.04 5.27 19.14
N LYS A 140 -2.42 4.00 19.28
CA LYS A 140 -3.25 3.31 18.27
C LYS A 140 -4.68 3.83 18.38
N GLN A 141 -5.14 4.50 17.33
CA GLN A 141 -6.50 5.04 17.27
C GLN A 141 -7.01 5.09 15.84
N ARG A 142 -8.32 5.05 15.65
CA ARG A 142 -8.96 5.27 14.36
C ARG A 142 -9.10 6.77 14.12
N TYR A 143 -8.02 7.41 13.68
CA TYR A 143 -7.99 8.85 13.45
C TYR A 143 -6.95 9.21 12.38
N GLY A 144 -7.34 10.03 11.41
CA GLY A 144 -6.40 10.65 10.48
C GLY A 144 -5.62 11.77 11.16
N GLY A 145 -4.30 11.65 11.23
CA GLY A 145 -3.45 12.70 11.81
C GLY A 145 -3.52 14.02 11.04
N PRO A 146 -3.00 15.12 11.62
CA PRO A 146 -2.99 16.43 10.95
C PRO A 146 -2.33 16.42 9.56
N LYS A 147 -1.32 15.57 9.35
CA LYS A 147 -0.64 15.40 8.07
C LYS A 147 -1.55 14.79 7.02
N PHE A 148 -2.45 13.89 7.41
CA PHE A 148 -3.41 13.27 6.50
C PHE A 148 -4.33 14.31 5.84
N ASN A 149 -4.67 15.37 6.55
CA ASN A 149 -5.51 16.45 6.04
C ASN A 149 -4.76 17.42 5.09
N GLN A 150 -3.45 17.21 4.89
CA GLN A 150 -2.60 18.05 4.03
C GLN A 150 -2.24 17.39 2.69
N HIS A 151 -3.04 16.44 2.24
CA HIS A 151 -2.77 15.70 0.99
C HIS A 151 -2.94 16.54 -0.29
N PHE A 152 -3.59 17.69 -0.23
CA PHE A 152 -3.72 18.59 -1.38
C PHE A 152 -2.47 19.44 -1.68
N ASN A 153 -1.57 19.61 -0.71
CA ASN A 153 -0.43 20.51 -0.86
C ASN A 153 0.54 20.08 -1.97
N GLN A 154 0.84 18.79 -2.07
CA GLN A 154 1.71 18.29 -3.14
C GLN A 154 0.98 18.21 -4.48
N ALA A 155 -0.31 17.91 -4.50
CA ALA A 155 -1.11 17.99 -5.73
C ALA A 155 -1.13 19.43 -6.29
N GLN A 156 -1.26 20.43 -5.42
CA GLN A 156 -1.16 21.84 -5.80
C GLN A 156 0.25 22.19 -6.32
N LEU A 157 1.30 21.73 -5.63
CA LEU A 157 2.67 21.94 -6.07
C LEU A 157 2.90 21.36 -7.46
N PHE A 158 2.48 20.12 -7.68
CA PHE A 158 2.58 19.44 -8.96
C PHE A 158 1.83 20.22 -10.07
N TYR A 159 0.55 20.54 -9.86
CA TYR A 159 -0.25 21.26 -10.85
C TYR A 159 0.37 22.63 -11.21
N ASN A 160 0.88 23.36 -10.21
CA ASN A 160 1.49 24.68 -10.42
C ASN A 160 2.87 24.59 -11.10
N SER A 161 3.56 23.46 -11.03
CA SER A 161 4.85 23.24 -11.70
C SER A 161 4.72 22.91 -13.18
N LEU A 162 3.52 22.55 -13.63
CA LEU A 162 3.25 22.18 -15.02
C LEU A 162 3.23 23.38 -15.96
N ALA A 163 3.64 23.16 -17.21
CA ALA A 163 3.47 24.12 -18.28
C ALA A 163 1.97 24.34 -18.60
N ARG A 164 1.63 25.47 -19.20
CA ARG A 164 0.21 25.82 -19.47
C ARG A 164 -0.54 24.77 -20.31
N HIS A 165 0.13 24.17 -21.28
CA HIS A 165 -0.49 23.13 -22.12
C HIS A 165 -0.74 21.86 -21.33
N GLU A 166 0.14 21.46 -20.40
CA GLU A 166 -0.05 20.31 -19.52
C GLU A 166 -1.19 20.53 -18.53
N GLN A 167 -1.28 21.76 -17.95
CA GLN A 167 -2.42 22.14 -17.12
C GLN A 167 -3.73 22.05 -17.92
N GLN A 168 -3.72 22.45 -19.20
CA GLN A 168 -4.88 22.33 -20.08
C GLN A 168 -5.24 20.87 -20.33
N HIS A 169 -4.26 19.97 -20.51
CA HIS A 169 -4.51 18.54 -20.66
C HIS A 169 -5.22 17.96 -19.42
N ILE A 170 -4.79 18.33 -18.21
CA ILE A 170 -5.45 17.91 -16.97
C ILE A 170 -6.90 18.40 -16.91
N ILE A 171 -7.15 19.67 -17.26
CA ILE A 171 -8.50 20.23 -17.29
C ILE A 171 -9.38 19.45 -18.27
N ASN A 172 -8.87 19.21 -19.48
CA ASN A 172 -9.61 18.48 -20.50
C ASN A 172 -9.93 17.03 -20.05
N ALA A 173 -8.94 16.33 -19.48
CA ALA A 173 -9.11 14.97 -19.00
C ALA A 173 -10.14 14.89 -17.87
N LEU A 174 -10.07 15.77 -16.88
CA LEU A 174 -11.03 15.82 -15.79
C LEU A 174 -12.43 16.19 -16.28
N SER A 175 -12.55 17.14 -17.20
CA SER A 175 -13.83 17.52 -17.80
C SER A 175 -14.45 16.35 -18.56
N PHE A 176 -13.66 15.66 -19.38
CA PHE A 176 -14.12 14.50 -20.16
C PHE A 176 -14.64 13.35 -19.28
N GLU A 177 -13.99 13.08 -18.15
CA GLU A 177 -14.45 12.03 -17.25
C GLU A 177 -15.66 12.46 -16.41
N LEU A 178 -15.69 13.71 -15.94
CA LEU A 178 -16.82 14.21 -15.14
C LEU A 178 -18.09 14.44 -15.96
N ASP A 179 -17.97 14.73 -17.25
CA ASP A 179 -19.14 14.88 -18.15
C ASP A 179 -19.95 13.58 -18.32
N LYS A 180 -19.32 12.43 -18.05
CA LYS A 180 -19.99 11.10 -18.06
C LYS A 180 -20.80 10.81 -16.79
N VAL A 181 -20.67 11.65 -15.77
CA VAL A 181 -21.34 11.44 -14.47
C VAL A 181 -22.71 12.10 -14.48
N ASN A 182 -23.77 11.30 -14.39
CA ASN A 182 -25.15 11.78 -14.42
C ASN A 182 -25.58 12.53 -13.15
N GLU A 183 -24.94 12.22 -12.01
CA GLU A 183 -25.29 12.78 -10.70
C GLU A 183 -24.55 14.10 -10.47
N ILE A 184 -25.24 15.20 -10.65
CA ILE A 184 -24.64 16.56 -10.52
C ILE A 184 -24.00 16.80 -9.14
N GLU A 185 -24.52 16.23 -8.07
CA GLU A 185 -23.96 16.36 -6.74
C GLU A 185 -22.57 15.70 -6.63
N ILE A 186 -22.32 14.63 -7.39
CA ILE A 186 -21.01 13.97 -7.44
C ILE A 186 -20.02 14.87 -8.17
N VAL A 187 -20.45 15.44 -9.31
CA VAL A 187 -19.66 16.41 -10.08
C VAL A 187 -19.30 17.60 -9.19
N GLN A 188 -20.28 18.18 -8.48
CA GLN A 188 -20.05 19.33 -7.62
C GLN A 188 -19.07 19.03 -6.48
N ARG A 189 -19.18 17.87 -5.81
CA ARG A 189 -18.24 17.46 -4.79
C ARG A 189 -16.81 17.29 -5.31
N MET A 190 -16.66 16.84 -6.56
CA MET A 190 -15.34 16.76 -7.19
C MET A 190 -14.78 18.14 -7.49
N ILE A 191 -15.59 19.05 -8.03
CA ILE A 191 -15.20 20.45 -8.27
C ILE A 191 -14.71 21.11 -6.97
N GLU A 192 -15.40 20.90 -5.86
CA GLU A 192 -14.99 21.39 -4.54
C GLU A 192 -13.65 20.81 -4.09
N ARG A 193 -13.37 19.55 -4.38
CA ARG A 193 -12.05 18.91 -4.11
C ARG A 193 -10.96 19.52 -4.99
N LEU A 194 -11.22 19.71 -6.27
CA LEU A 194 -10.29 20.35 -7.20
C LEU A 194 -9.97 21.79 -6.77
N ASN A 195 -10.92 22.49 -6.14
CA ASN A 195 -10.71 23.82 -5.58
C ASN A 195 -9.66 23.86 -4.45
N GLN A 196 -9.43 22.74 -3.77
CA GLN A 196 -8.34 22.61 -2.79
C GLN A 196 -6.96 22.53 -3.47
N VAL A 197 -6.92 22.04 -4.70
CA VAL A 197 -5.69 21.95 -5.52
C VAL A 197 -5.42 23.27 -6.22
N GLY A 198 -6.43 23.83 -6.89
CA GLY A 198 -6.29 25.10 -7.61
C GLY A 198 -7.64 25.71 -7.95
N VAL A 199 -7.83 26.97 -7.59
CA VAL A 199 -9.08 27.71 -7.85
C VAL A 199 -9.38 27.79 -9.34
N GLU A 200 -8.36 28.12 -10.16
CA GLU A 200 -8.50 28.22 -11.60
C GLU A 200 -8.76 26.87 -12.26
N LEU A 201 -8.13 25.78 -11.77
CA LEU A 201 -8.41 24.41 -12.18
C LEU A 201 -9.90 24.09 -11.97
N ALA A 202 -10.39 24.28 -10.76
CA ALA A 202 -11.77 23.98 -10.41
C ALA A 202 -12.76 24.82 -11.20
N ARG A 203 -12.49 26.12 -11.37
CA ARG A 203 -13.33 27.05 -12.14
C ARG A 203 -13.47 26.59 -13.60
N ARG A 204 -12.36 26.24 -14.24
CA ARG A 204 -12.36 25.83 -15.66
C ARG A 204 -13.05 24.49 -15.87
N VAL A 205 -12.83 23.53 -14.96
CA VAL A 205 -13.54 22.25 -15.00
C VAL A 205 -15.04 22.48 -14.78
N ALA A 206 -15.45 23.29 -13.79
CA ALA A 206 -16.86 23.60 -13.54
C ALA A 206 -17.56 24.19 -14.75
N ILE A 207 -16.92 25.14 -15.44
CA ILE A 207 -17.47 25.72 -16.68
C ILE A 207 -17.67 24.66 -17.77
N ASN A 208 -16.71 23.75 -17.93
CA ASN A 208 -16.76 22.73 -18.97
C ASN A 208 -17.87 21.68 -18.74
N VAL A 209 -18.15 21.33 -17.48
CA VAL A 209 -19.13 20.28 -17.12
C VAL A 209 -20.47 20.84 -16.63
N GLY A 210 -20.67 22.17 -16.70
CA GLY A 210 -21.92 22.81 -16.28
C GLY A 210 -22.17 22.79 -14.76
N GLY A 211 -21.10 22.65 -13.96
CA GLY A 211 -21.19 22.71 -12.50
C GLY A 211 -21.07 24.14 -11.94
N ASP A 212 -21.41 24.29 -10.66
CA ASP A 212 -21.28 25.59 -9.96
C ASP A 212 -19.82 25.95 -9.75
N ILE A 213 -19.50 27.22 -10.02
CA ILE A 213 -18.15 27.74 -9.78
C ILE A 213 -17.91 27.86 -8.25
N PRO A 214 -16.93 27.14 -7.70
CA PRO A 214 -16.70 27.16 -6.27
C PRO A 214 -16.13 28.49 -5.82
N LYS A 215 -16.51 28.91 -4.60
CA LYS A 215 -15.89 30.07 -3.94
C LYS A 215 -14.44 29.72 -3.59
N ASP A 216 -13.54 30.73 -3.64
CA ASP A 216 -12.15 30.51 -3.27
C ASP A 216 -12.06 29.97 -1.84
N SER A 217 -11.63 28.71 -1.71
CA SER A 217 -11.49 28.04 -0.41
C SER A 217 -10.39 28.65 0.47
N ARG A 218 -9.47 29.43 -0.11
CA ARG A 218 -8.39 30.10 0.60
C ARG A 218 -8.85 31.31 1.39
N THR A 219 -9.89 31.99 0.94
CA THR A 219 -10.46 33.15 1.64
C THR A 219 -11.28 32.75 2.87
N ASN A 220 -11.73 31.50 2.95
CA ASN A 220 -12.58 30.97 4.03
C ASN A 220 -11.85 30.05 5.02
N ARG A 221 -10.52 30.00 5.02
CA ARG A 221 -9.78 29.39 6.13
C ARG A 221 -9.92 30.21 7.41
N LYS A 222 -11.13 30.31 7.94
CA LYS A 222 -11.27 30.42 9.39
C LYS A 222 -10.43 29.31 9.97
N LYS A 223 -9.42 29.64 10.78
CA LYS A 223 -8.64 28.71 11.59
C LYS A 223 -9.62 27.70 12.15
N THR A 224 -9.78 26.56 11.52
CA THR A 224 -10.45 25.42 12.12
C THR A 224 -9.63 25.15 13.36
N SER A 225 -10.14 25.62 14.50
CA SER A 225 -9.55 25.28 15.78
C SER A 225 -9.41 23.78 15.76
N VAL A 226 -8.18 23.30 15.81
CA VAL A 226 -7.87 21.90 15.99
C VAL A 226 -8.72 21.49 17.18
N LYS A 227 -9.80 20.73 16.94
CA LYS A 227 -10.55 20.14 18.03
C LYS A 227 -9.51 19.38 18.82
N LYS A 228 -9.24 19.87 20.04
CA LYS A 228 -8.33 19.19 20.97
C LYS A 228 -8.71 17.71 20.94
N PRO A 229 -7.75 16.79 20.87
CA PRO A 229 -8.05 15.38 20.92
C PRO A 229 -8.98 15.16 22.10
N ILE A 230 -10.10 14.50 21.85
CA ILE A 230 -11.06 14.15 22.89
C ILE A 230 -10.27 13.33 23.89
N LYS A 231 -10.02 13.90 25.08
CA LYS A 231 -9.44 13.13 26.17
C LYS A 231 -10.34 11.91 26.37
N PRO A 232 -9.80 10.70 26.42
CA PRO A 232 -10.61 9.52 26.68
C PRO A 232 -11.41 9.78 27.96
N ARG A 233 -12.73 9.68 27.88
CA ARG A 233 -13.67 10.02 28.99
C ARG A 233 -13.56 9.08 30.19
N HIS A 234 -12.81 7.98 30.04
CA HIS A 234 -12.46 7.06 31.10
C HIS A 234 -10.98 6.75 31.06
N GLN A 235 -10.27 7.15 32.09
CA GLN A 235 -9.11 6.36 32.51
C GLN A 235 -9.68 4.99 32.89
N PRO A 236 -9.12 3.89 32.34
CA PRO A 236 -9.47 2.58 32.85
C PRO A 236 -9.14 2.60 34.36
N SER A 237 -10.14 2.30 35.17
CA SER A 237 -9.90 2.06 36.59
C SER A 237 -8.80 0.98 36.68
N SER A 238 -7.90 1.14 37.64
CA SER A 238 -6.75 0.27 37.88
C SER A 238 -7.10 -1.19 38.25
N THR A 239 -8.31 -1.60 37.99
CA THR A 239 -8.87 -2.93 38.31
C THR A 239 -9.36 -3.70 37.08
N CYS A 240 -9.06 -3.27 35.86
CA CYS A 240 -9.27 -4.12 34.70
C CYS A 240 -8.12 -5.10 34.60
N SER A 241 -8.32 -6.30 35.13
CA SER A 241 -7.43 -7.42 34.98
C SER A 241 -7.13 -7.64 33.49
N THR A 242 -5.88 -7.53 33.17
CA THR A 242 -5.28 -7.79 31.88
C THR A 242 -5.68 -9.21 31.45
N LEU A 243 -6.62 -9.34 30.53
CA LEU A 243 -6.72 -10.53 29.73
C LEU A 243 -5.54 -10.48 28.75
N ALA A 244 -4.39 -10.93 29.26
CA ALA A 244 -3.27 -11.29 28.46
C ALA A 244 -3.70 -12.50 27.64
N VAL A 245 -3.98 -12.30 26.37
CA VAL A 245 -3.88 -13.39 25.39
C VAL A 245 -2.38 -13.69 25.30
N ALA A 246 -1.91 -14.54 26.21
CA ALA A 246 -0.63 -15.17 26.11
C ALA A 246 -0.68 -16.10 24.91
N MET A 247 -0.25 -15.65 23.75
CA MET A 247 0.27 -16.55 22.73
C MET A 247 1.53 -17.16 23.34
N LEU A 248 1.40 -18.35 23.87
CA LEU A 248 2.51 -19.22 24.27
C LEU A 248 3.33 -19.53 23.01
N ILE A 249 4.32 -18.74 22.74
CA ILE A 249 5.52 -19.21 22.05
C ILE A 249 6.38 -19.80 23.16
N ARG A 250 6.26 -21.10 23.37
CA ARG A 250 7.23 -21.86 24.17
C ARG A 250 8.45 -22.11 23.31
N ASP A 251 9.59 -21.85 23.92
CA ASP A 251 10.96 -22.15 23.47
C ASP A 251 11.13 -23.51 22.81
#